data_12f858463976246efbc93fcdc4f0d186
#
_entry.id   12f858463976246efbc93fcdc4f0d186
#
_cell.length_a   1.000
_cell.length_b   1.000
_cell.length_c   1.000
_cell.angle_alpha   90.00
_cell.angle_beta   90.00
_cell.angle_gamma   90.00
#
_symmetry.space_group_name_H-M   'P 1'
#
loop_
_entity.id
_entity.type
_entity.pdbx_description
1 polymer ?
#
loop_
_entity_poly.entity_id
_entity_poly.type
_entity_poly.pdbx_seq_one_letter_code
_entity_poly.pdbx_strand_id
1 'polypeptide(L)'
;QESSIGLDIGSSSLKLIELEKKGKEKILKRFSYVELTPGADLGSSLSDFLKSQKLEGRQVNISVSGQSVVTRYLSWPRMTLNELKNAMHFEAKEYIPFPLEEVVLDCAIIKDNFENNKMLIVLAAIKKVILQERLGLLEQAGLTPKIIDVDCFCLANIFAKSYSVSDASVKEKTIALLNIGALTTNMAIVDSGTLKFSRDISFGAKDTALAGLSSEITTSIDYYENQNGRPVEKLLVSGGGSYSQDTLNFLSHQLNLPVDSFDILCGITMDQGLNIEEFKPKKNLFAVALGLALR
;
A
#
# COMPACT_ATOMS: atom_id res chain seq x y z
N GLN A 1 -21.27 -6.75 13.44
CA GLN A 1 -20.77 -5.84 12.40
C GLN A 1 -19.31 -5.55 12.75
N GLU A 2 -18.41 -5.88 11.85
CA GLU A 2 -16.97 -5.66 12.06
C GLU A 2 -16.57 -4.38 11.32
N SER A 3 -16.16 -3.36 12.11
CA SER A 3 -15.63 -2.11 11.56
C SER A 3 -14.10 -2.15 11.56
N SER A 4 -13.48 -1.72 10.47
CA SER A 4 -12.04 -1.62 10.29
C SER A 4 -11.65 -0.20 9.90
N ILE A 5 -10.64 0.35 10.60
CA ILE A 5 -10.15 1.71 10.38
C ILE A 5 -8.74 1.65 9.81
N GLY A 6 -8.57 2.22 8.62
CA GLY A 6 -7.26 2.45 8.02
C GLY A 6 -6.83 3.91 8.20
N LEU A 7 -5.66 4.12 8.78
CA LEU A 7 -5.05 5.42 9.01
C LEU A 7 -3.74 5.51 8.23
N ASP A 8 -3.73 6.34 7.20
CA ASP A 8 -2.53 6.69 6.43
C ASP A 8 -1.89 7.96 7.00
N ILE A 9 -0.70 7.81 7.54
CA ILE A 9 0.13 8.91 8.09
C ILE A 9 1.18 9.27 7.04
N GLY A 10 0.77 10.07 6.06
CA GLY A 10 1.63 10.50 4.98
C GLY A 10 2.52 11.70 5.32
N SER A 11 3.44 12.04 4.42
CA SER A 11 4.39 13.16 4.59
C SER A 11 3.74 14.55 4.41
N SER A 12 2.57 14.65 3.79
CA SER A 12 1.87 15.92 3.54
C SER A 12 0.42 15.94 4.00
N SER A 13 -0.11 14.82 4.44
CA SER A 13 -1.51 14.72 4.87
C SER A 13 -1.77 13.47 5.69
N LEU A 14 -2.76 13.54 6.57
CA LEU A 14 -3.33 12.41 7.29
C LEU A 14 -4.65 12.02 6.62
N LYS A 15 -4.89 10.72 6.46
CA LYS A 15 -6.09 10.20 5.82
C LYS A 15 -6.65 9.04 6.61
N LEU A 16 -7.94 8.99 6.71
CA LEU A 16 -8.68 7.97 7.44
C LEU A 16 -9.81 7.42 6.60
N ILE A 17 -9.94 6.11 6.61
CA ILE A 17 -11.08 5.38 6.06
C ILE A 17 -11.62 4.44 7.14
N GLU A 18 -12.93 4.43 7.34
CA GLU A 18 -13.61 3.41 8.12
C GLU A 18 -14.54 2.61 7.20
N LEU A 19 -14.29 1.31 7.12
CA LEU A 19 -15.13 0.35 6.42
C LEU A 19 -15.90 -0.52 7.42
N GLU A 20 -17.15 -0.77 7.10
CA GLU A 20 -17.98 -1.78 7.75
C GLU A 20 -18.13 -2.98 6.82
N LYS A 21 -17.91 -4.19 7.35
CA LYS A 21 -18.21 -5.45 6.65
C LYS A 21 -19.59 -5.95 7.02
N LYS A 22 -20.45 -6.12 6.00
CA LYS A 22 -21.77 -6.71 6.14
C LYS A 22 -21.90 -7.89 5.19
N GLY A 23 -21.53 -9.08 5.66
CA GLY A 23 -21.37 -10.25 4.80
C GLY A 23 -20.24 -10.06 3.78
N LYS A 24 -20.57 -10.08 2.50
CA LYS A 24 -19.60 -9.82 1.40
C LYS A 24 -19.50 -8.33 1.04
N GLU A 25 -20.44 -7.54 1.50
CA GLU A 25 -20.49 -6.11 1.20
C GLU A 25 -19.49 -5.34 2.07
N LYS A 26 -18.83 -4.36 1.47
CA LYS A 26 -17.89 -3.43 2.11
C LYS A 26 -18.48 -2.04 1.98
N ILE A 27 -18.83 -1.46 3.10
CA ILE A 27 -19.52 -0.17 3.16
C ILE A 27 -18.56 0.87 3.72
N LEU A 28 -18.29 1.91 2.94
CA LEU A 28 -17.53 3.08 3.41
C LEU A 28 -18.42 3.89 4.33
N LYS A 29 -18.09 3.90 5.63
CA LYS A 29 -18.85 4.58 6.69
C LYS A 29 -18.34 5.97 6.97
N ARG A 30 -17.01 6.17 6.82
CA ARG A 30 -16.36 7.42 7.12
C ARG A 30 -15.08 7.57 6.33
N PHE A 31 -14.80 8.80 5.95
CA PHE A 31 -13.49 9.24 5.48
C PHE A 31 -13.13 10.54 6.17
N SER A 32 -11.86 10.82 6.30
CA SER A 32 -11.37 12.11 6.77
C SER A 32 -10.00 12.41 6.20
N TYR A 33 -9.71 13.68 5.99
CA TYR A 33 -8.49 14.18 5.39
C TYR A 33 -8.08 15.48 6.05
N VAL A 34 -6.79 15.65 6.34
CA VAL A 34 -6.19 16.91 6.74
C VAL A 34 -4.83 17.07 6.09
N GLU A 35 -4.57 18.24 5.55
CA GLU A 35 -3.23 18.62 5.08
C GLU A 35 -2.34 18.98 6.27
N LEU A 36 -1.09 18.53 6.22
CA LEU A 36 -0.08 18.88 7.20
C LEU A 36 0.57 20.21 6.81
N THR A 37 0.56 21.16 7.73
CA THR A 37 1.31 22.41 7.54
C THR A 37 2.81 22.10 7.48
N PRO A 38 3.55 22.62 6.49
CA PRO A 38 4.98 22.44 6.44
C PRO A 38 5.67 22.89 7.73
N GLY A 39 6.49 22.01 8.33
CA GLY A 39 7.18 22.28 9.60
C GLY A 39 6.34 22.11 10.87
N ALA A 40 5.06 21.77 10.77
CA ALA A 40 4.26 21.42 11.93
C ALA A 40 4.72 20.10 12.57
N ASP A 41 4.57 20.01 13.89
CA ASP A 41 4.82 18.78 14.62
C ASP A 41 3.79 17.70 14.23
N LEU A 42 4.28 16.57 13.74
CA LEU A 42 3.43 15.48 13.28
C LEU A 42 2.63 14.85 14.42
N GLY A 43 3.21 14.73 15.60
CA GLY A 43 2.54 14.15 16.78
C GLY A 43 1.34 15.00 17.21
N SER A 44 1.51 16.32 17.31
CA SER A 44 0.43 17.26 17.61
C SER A 44 -0.66 17.23 16.52
N SER A 45 -0.25 17.30 15.24
CA SER A 45 -1.19 17.25 14.10
C SER A 45 -2.01 15.96 14.08
N LEU A 46 -1.37 14.83 14.37
CA LEU A 46 -2.04 13.54 14.48
C LEU A 46 -3.03 13.50 15.64
N SER A 47 -2.61 13.97 16.82
CA SER A 47 -3.46 14.03 18.02
C SER A 47 -4.71 14.87 17.78
N ASP A 48 -4.58 16.05 17.18
CA ASP A 48 -5.71 16.94 16.87
C ASP A 48 -6.64 16.33 15.82
N PHE A 49 -6.07 15.72 14.79
CA PHE A 49 -6.86 15.00 13.78
C PHE A 49 -7.70 13.89 14.41
N LEU A 50 -7.09 13.06 15.26
CA LEU A 50 -7.77 11.92 15.89
C LEU A 50 -8.85 12.35 16.88
N LYS A 51 -8.62 13.39 17.66
CA LYS A 51 -9.62 14.00 18.54
C LYS A 51 -10.81 14.50 17.74
N SER A 52 -10.57 15.19 16.61
CA SER A 52 -11.63 15.66 15.71
C SER A 52 -12.48 14.50 15.17
N GLN A 53 -11.87 13.32 15.01
CA GLN A 53 -12.53 12.10 14.54
C GLN A 53 -13.11 11.22 15.65
N LYS A 54 -12.95 11.60 16.93
CA LYS A 54 -13.43 10.83 18.10
C LYS A 54 -12.94 9.37 18.08
N LEU A 55 -11.64 9.18 17.85
CA LEU A 55 -11.01 7.86 17.69
C LEU A 55 -10.22 7.41 18.92
N GLU A 56 -10.29 8.16 20.01
CA GLU A 56 -9.61 7.80 21.25
C GLU A 56 -9.97 6.38 21.69
N GLY A 57 -8.95 5.58 21.98
CA GLY A 57 -9.12 4.18 22.40
C GLY A 57 -9.55 3.21 21.28
N ARG A 58 -9.66 3.66 20.01
CA ARG A 58 -9.99 2.78 18.88
C ARG A 58 -8.73 2.09 18.35
N GLN A 59 -8.88 0.88 17.88
CA GLN A 59 -7.85 0.18 17.13
C GLN A 59 -7.83 0.63 15.67
N VAL A 60 -6.64 0.87 15.13
CA VAL A 60 -6.44 1.29 13.74
C VAL A 60 -5.43 0.39 13.04
N ASN A 61 -5.58 0.26 11.73
CA ASN A 61 -4.57 -0.32 10.87
C ASN A 61 -3.74 0.82 10.29
N ILE A 62 -2.44 0.71 10.37
CA ILE A 62 -1.47 1.67 9.83
C ILE A 62 -0.53 0.99 8.85
N SER A 63 0.29 1.76 8.16
CA SER A 63 1.34 1.25 7.30
C SER A 63 2.66 1.97 7.48
N VAL A 64 3.68 1.35 6.91
CA VAL A 64 5.05 1.85 6.83
C VAL A 64 5.53 1.77 5.39
N SER A 65 6.45 2.67 5.02
CA SER A 65 7.05 2.73 3.68
C SER A 65 8.42 3.39 3.71
N GLY A 66 9.06 3.47 2.55
CA GLY A 66 10.33 4.12 2.36
C GLY A 66 11.53 3.17 2.42
N GLN A 67 12.74 3.73 2.33
CA GLN A 67 13.99 2.96 2.18
C GLN A 67 14.33 2.04 3.37
N SER A 68 13.70 2.26 4.51
CA SER A 68 13.88 1.42 5.71
C SER A 68 12.96 0.20 5.75
N VAL A 69 12.10 0.05 4.74
CA VAL A 69 11.21 -1.10 4.54
C VAL A 69 11.69 -1.89 3.34
N VAL A 70 11.88 -3.18 3.52
CA VAL A 70 12.33 -4.11 2.47
C VAL A 70 11.35 -5.24 2.36
N THR A 71 10.95 -5.55 1.13
CA THR A 71 10.11 -6.69 0.80
C THR A 71 10.83 -7.62 -0.16
N ARG A 72 10.65 -8.94 0.01
CA ARG A 72 11.20 -9.97 -0.89
C ARG A 72 10.14 -11.01 -1.19
N TYR A 73 10.03 -11.38 -2.45
CA TYR A 73 9.13 -12.42 -2.94
C TYR A 73 9.98 -13.63 -3.29
N LEU A 74 9.76 -14.75 -2.59
CA LEU A 74 10.62 -15.91 -2.67
C LEU A 74 9.81 -17.16 -2.99
N SER A 75 10.36 -17.99 -3.89
CA SER A 75 9.88 -19.35 -4.09
C SER A 75 10.51 -20.25 -3.04
N TRP A 76 9.69 -20.82 -2.14
CA TRP A 76 10.14 -21.52 -0.93
C TRP A 76 9.57 -22.94 -0.87
N PRO A 77 10.28 -23.90 -0.25
CA PRO A 77 9.73 -25.23 0.01
C PRO A 77 8.42 -25.14 0.80
N ARG A 78 7.46 -26.00 0.47
CA ARG A 78 6.16 -26.02 1.16
C ARG A 78 6.31 -26.41 2.62
N MET A 79 5.77 -25.61 3.48
CA MET A 79 5.74 -25.81 4.93
C MET A 79 4.62 -24.98 5.55
N THR A 80 4.33 -25.23 6.81
CA THR A 80 3.36 -24.41 7.55
C THR A 80 3.89 -22.98 7.80
N LEU A 81 3.00 -22.03 8.08
CA LEU A 81 3.41 -20.65 8.40
C LEU A 81 4.34 -20.61 9.64
N ASN A 82 4.12 -21.46 10.63
CA ASN A 82 4.99 -21.51 11.83
C ASN A 82 6.40 -22.00 11.49
N GLU A 83 6.51 -23.04 10.68
CA GLU A 83 7.80 -23.53 10.18
C GLU A 83 8.51 -22.48 9.35
N LEU A 84 7.76 -21.77 8.46
CA LEU A 84 8.30 -20.68 7.67
C LEU A 84 8.86 -19.56 8.55
N LYS A 85 8.11 -19.11 9.57
CA LYS A 85 8.56 -18.05 10.49
C LYS A 85 9.85 -18.47 11.22
N ASN A 86 9.95 -19.72 11.65
CA ASN A 86 11.15 -20.23 12.28
C ASN A 86 12.33 -20.29 11.29
N ALA A 87 12.11 -20.75 10.06
CA ALA A 87 13.16 -20.79 9.03
C ALA A 87 13.66 -19.37 8.69
N MET A 88 12.73 -18.42 8.49
CA MET A 88 13.08 -17.04 8.16
C MET A 88 13.89 -16.34 9.25
N HIS A 89 13.77 -16.74 10.51
CA HIS A 89 14.60 -16.19 11.59
C HIS A 89 16.10 -16.40 11.35
N PHE A 90 16.48 -17.45 10.63
CA PHE A 90 17.87 -17.78 10.32
C PHE A 90 18.25 -17.39 8.88
N GLU A 91 17.35 -17.62 7.94
CA GLU A 91 17.63 -17.49 6.49
C GLU A 91 17.48 -16.04 5.98
N ALA A 92 16.73 -15.17 6.68
CA ALA A 92 16.41 -13.83 6.21
C ALA A 92 17.65 -12.95 5.97
N LYS A 93 18.79 -13.24 6.61
CA LYS A 93 20.05 -12.51 6.40
C LYS A 93 20.55 -12.52 4.95
N GLU A 94 20.18 -13.56 4.17
CA GLU A 94 20.56 -13.67 2.77
C GLU A 94 19.75 -12.74 1.86
N TYR A 95 18.60 -12.24 2.36
CA TYR A 95 17.63 -11.48 1.58
C TYR A 95 17.47 -10.03 2.04
N ILE A 96 17.84 -9.73 3.29
CA ILE A 96 17.67 -8.42 3.90
C ILE A 96 19.01 -7.69 3.99
N PRO A 97 19.13 -6.45 3.45
CA PRO A 97 20.40 -5.70 3.44
C PRO A 97 20.70 -4.99 4.78
N PHE A 98 20.08 -5.45 5.88
CA PHE A 98 20.24 -4.89 7.21
C PHE A 98 20.61 -6.01 8.19
N PRO A 99 21.36 -5.72 9.27
CA PRO A 99 21.53 -6.64 10.38
C PRO A 99 20.19 -7.08 10.96
N LEU A 100 20.00 -8.40 11.17
CA LEU A 100 18.70 -8.92 11.63
C LEU A 100 18.32 -8.39 13.02
N GLU A 101 19.29 -8.07 13.85
CA GLU A 101 19.11 -7.45 15.17
C GLU A 101 18.55 -6.02 15.09
N GLU A 102 18.70 -5.33 13.97
CA GLU A 102 18.20 -3.96 13.76
C GLU A 102 16.80 -3.90 13.15
N VAL A 103 16.25 -5.04 12.72
CA VAL A 103 14.96 -5.08 12.01
C VAL A 103 13.90 -5.89 12.77
N VAL A 104 12.64 -5.56 12.46
CA VAL A 104 11.50 -6.44 12.71
C VAL A 104 11.16 -7.13 11.39
N LEU A 105 11.01 -8.44 11.46
CA LEU A 105 10.70 -9.31 10.32
C LEU A 105 9.30 -9.89 10.48
N ASP A 106 8.58 -9.99 9.39
CA ASP A 106 7.42 -10.87 9.27
C ASP A 106 7.38 -11.49 7.87
N CYS A 107 6.69 -12.62 7.74
CA CYS A 107 6.51 -13.30 6.47
C CYS A 107 5.11 -13.86 6.33
N ALA A 108 4.66 -13.99 5.09
CA ALA A 108 3.35 -14.55 4.78
C ALA A 108 3.44 -15.44 3.53
N ILE A 109 2.58 -16.46 3.50
CA ILE A 109 2.39 -17.31 2.32
C ILE A 109 1.40 -16.59 1.40
N ILE A 110 1.85 -16.21 0.20
CA ILE A 110 1.03 -15.58 -0.83
C ILE A 110 0.25 -16.66 -1.60
N LYS A 111 0.95 -17.74 -1.96
CA LYS A 111 0.38 -18.84 -2.73
C LYS A 111 1.02 -20.17 -2.27
N ASP A 112 0.19 -21.05 -1.72
CA ASP A 112 0.69 -22.32 -1.14
C ASP A 112 1.19 -23.31 -2.19
N ASN A 113 0.55 -23.40 -3.35
CA ASN A 113 1.00 -24.22 -4.47
C ASN A 113 1.42 -23.30 -5.62
N PHE A 114 2.70 -23.04 -5.70
CA PHE A 114 3.35 -22.25 -6.75
C PHE A 114 4.14 -23.18 -7.69
N GLU A 115 5.12 -22.69 -8.39
CA GLU A 115 5.89 -23.46 -9.37
C GLU A 115 6.70 -24.62 -8.72
N ASN A 116 6.79 -25.73 -9.40
CA ASN A 116 7.57 -26.90 -8.96
C ASN A 116 7.24 -27.40 -7.53
N ASN A 117 5.96 -27.39 -7.16
CA ASN A 117 5.48 -27.81 -5.83
C ASN A 117 6.11 -27.00 -4.67
N LYS A 118 6.50 -25.76 -4.92
CA LYS A 118 6.93 -24.79 -3.91
C LYS A 118 5.77 -23.89 -3.52
N MET A 119 5.97 -23.02 -2.57
CA MET A 119 5.08 -21.92 -2.22
C MET A 119 5.73 -20.57 -2.55
N LEU A 120 4.92 -19.58 -2.89
CA LEU A 120 5.34 -18.19 -3.00
C LEU A 120 5.12 -17.51 -1.66
N ILE A 121 6.17 -16.93 -1.11
CA ILE A 121 6.13 -16.19 0.15
C ILE A 121 6.52 -14.73 -0.07
N VAL A 122 6.07 -13.88 0.83
CA VAL A 122 6.63 -12.53 1.01
C VAL A 122 7.33 -12.45 2.36
N LEU A 123 8.53 -11.91 2.36
CA LEU A 123 9.29 -11.52 3.53
C LEU A 123 9.28 -10.00 3.59
N ALA A 124 8.92 -9.42 4.73
CA ALA A 124 8.96 -7.99 4.97
C ALA A 124 9.84 -7.67 6.18
N ALA A 125 10.67 -6.66 6.05
CA ALA A 125 11.54 -6.19 7.11
C ALA A 125 11.46 -4.67 7.24
N ILE A 126 11.44 -4.17 8.46
CA ILE A 126 11.52 -2.74 8.77
C ILE A 126 12.56 -2.49 9.86
N LYS A 127 13.32 -1.41 9.73
CA LYS A 127 14.23 -0.99 10.82
C LYS A 127 13.45 -0.69 12.09
N LYS A 128 13.89 -1.25 13.21
CA LYS A 128 13.27 -1.11 14.53
C LYS A 128 13.07 0.35 14.93
N VAL A 129 14.06 1.20 14.63
CA VAL A 129 13.99 2.65 14.96
C VAL A 129 12.81 3.31 14.28
N ILE A 130 12.58 3.06 12.99
CA ILE A 130 11.46 3.64 12.23
C ILE A 130 10.10 3.14 12.75
N LEU A 131 10.03 1.85 13.06
CA LEU A 131 8.81 1.28 13.64
C LEU A 131 8.52 1.87 15.03
N GLN A 132 9.53 2.02 15.87
CA GLN A 132 9.39 2.61 17.20
C GLN A 132 8.97 4.08 17.14
N GLU A 133 9.53 4.88 16.23
CA GLU A 133 9.08 6.26 15.97
C GLU A 133 7.60 6.31 15.60
N ARG A 134 7.16 5.42 14.70
CA ARG A 134 5.75 5.34 14.28
C ARG A 134 4.82 4.93 15.43
N LEU A 135 5.24 3.94 16.22
CA LEU A 135 4.48 3.50 17.40
C LEU A 135 4.41 4.59 18.47
N GLY A 136 5.50 5.32 18.73
CA GLY A 136 5.54 6.45 19.65
C GLY A 136 4.57 7.56 19.28
N LEU A 137 4.44 7.88 17.98
CA LEU A 137 3.44 8.86 17.51
C LEU A 137 2.00 8.41 17.81
N LEU A 138 1.71 7.12 17.61
CA LEU A 138 0.37 6.57 17.89
C LEU A 138 0.07 6.54 19.39
N GLU A 139 1.03 6.13 20.20
CA GLU A 139 0.90 6.09 21.66
C GLU A 139 0.62 7.50 22.24
N GLN A 140 1.38 8.50 21.79
CA GLN A 140 1.15 9.92 22.17
C GLN A 140 -0.26 10.40 21.77
N ALA A 141 -0.80 9.89 20.68
CA ALA A 141 -2.13 10.21 20.20
C ALA A 141 -3.24 9.32 20.80
N GLY A 142 -2.90 8.43 21.75
CA GLY A 142 -3.87 7.54 22.42
C GLY A 142 -4.42 6.42 21.56
N LEU A 143 -3.69 6.01 20.51
CA LEU A 143 -4.08 4.93 19.60
C LEU A 143 -3.24 3.66 19.77
N THR A 144 -3.87 2.53 19.53
CA THR A 144 -3.20 1.23 19.46
C THR A 144 -3.32 0.66 18.04
N PRO A 145 -2.21 0.37 17.35
CA PRO A 145 -2.28 -0.28 16.05
C PRO A 145 -2.75 -1.73 16.21
N LYS A 146 -3.74 -2.12 15.40
CA LYS A 146 -4.16 -3.53 15.26
C LYS A 146 -3.28 -4.26 14.27
N ILE A 147 -2.97 -3.61 13.15
CA ILE A 147 -2.13 -4.12 12.07
C ILE A 147 -1.17 -3.03 11.64
N ILE A 148 0.07 -3.41 11.38
CA ILE A 148 1.07 -2.58 10.72
C ILE A 148 1.37 -3.26 9.38
N ASP A 149 1.00 -2.61 8.28
CA ASP A 149 1.17 -3.13 6.92
C ASP A 149 2.25 -2.35 6.17
N VAL A 150 2.47 -2.65 4.90
CA VAL A 150 3.32 -1.91 3.98
C VAL A 150 2.44 -1.18 2.96
N ASP A 151 2.76 0.08 2.63
CA ASP A 151 1.96 0.89 1.70
C ASP A 151 1.68 0.17 0.38
N CYS A 152 2.70 -0.47 -0.20
CA CYS A 152 2.55 -1.24 -1.44
C CYS A 152 1.55 -2.39 -1.30
N PHE A 153 1.46 -3.03 -0.12
CA PHE A 153 0.51 -4.12 0.11
C PHE A 153 -0.93 -3.59 0.21
N CYS A 154 -1.10 -2.34 0.64
CA CYS A 154 -2.42 -1.70 0.65
C CYS A 154 -2.99 -1.57 -0.76
N LEU A 155 -2.18 -1.23 -1.77
CA LEU A 155 -2.59 -1.18 -3.17
C LEU A 155 -3.01 -2.57 -3.66
N ALA A 156 -2.22 -3.60 -3.36
CA ALA A 156 -2.53 -4.98 -3.71
C ALA A 156 -3.82 -5.47 -3.01
N ASN A 157 -4.08 -5.05 -1.76
CA ASN A 157 -5.32 -5.36 -1.04
C ASN A 157 -6.55 -4.78 -1.75
N ILE A 158 -6.50 -3.53 -2.24
CA ILE A 158 -7.58 -2.93 -3.02
C ILE A 158 -7.78 -3.74 -4.29
N PHE A 159 -6.71 -4.01 -5.03
CA PHE A 159 -6.79 -4.76 -6.27
C PHE A 159 -7.41 -6.14 -6.06
N ALA A 160 -6.89 -6.92 -5.13
CA ALA A 160 -7.36 -8.29 -4.88
C ALA A 160 -8.77 -8.37 -4.29
N LYS A 161 -9.11 -7.45 -3.36
CA LYS A 161 -10.36 -7.55 -2.59
C LYS A 161 -11.53 -6.75 -3.17
N SER A 162 -11.28 -5.89 -4.12
CA SER A 162 -12.29 -5.00 -4.69
C SER A 162 -12.20 -4.91 -6.20
N TYR A 163 -11.12 -4.38 -6.75
CA TYR A 163 -11.02 -4.04 -8.17
C TYR A 163 -11.12 -5.27 -9.09
N SER A 164 -10.29 -6.29 -8.89
CA SER A 164 -10.30 -7.51 -9.73
C SER A 164 -11.56 -8.36 -9.55
N VAL A 165 -12.28 -8.17 -8.45
CA VAL A 165 -13.58 -8.82 -8.22
C VAL A 165 -14.68 -8.19 -9.05
N SER A 166 -14.58 -6.86 -9.25
CA SER A 166 -15.57 -6.07 -10.01
C SER A 166 -15.24 -5.98 -11.50
N ASP A 167 -13.97 -6.09 -11.87
CA ASP A 167 -13.50 -6.10 -13.26
C ASP A 167 -12.72 -7.37 -13.56
N ALA A 168 -13.41 -8.35 -14.15
CA ALA A 168 -12.81 -9.64 -14.53
C ALA A 168 -11.75 -9.53 -15.64
N SER A 169 -11.75 -8.45 -16.43
CA SER A 169 -10.82 -8.26 -17.57
C SER A 169 -9.36 -8.11 -17.14
N VAL A 170 -9.13 -7.69 -15.88
CA VAL A 170 -7.78 -7.50 -15.33
C VAL A 170 -7.27 -8.69 -14.53
N LYS A 171 -8.13 -9.69 -14.28
CA LYS A 171 -7.83 -10.79 -13.35
C LYS A 171 -6.63 -11.63 -13.76
N GLU A 172 -6.48 -11.89 -15.06
CA GLU A 172 -5.41 -12.71 -15.63
C GLU A 172 -4.22 -11.88 -16.14
N LYS A 173 -4.28 -10.54 -15.98
CA LYS A 173 -3.26 -9.60 -16.45
C LYS A 173 -2.19 -9.37 -15.44
N THR A 174 -1.04 -8.88 -15.93
CA THR A 174 0.02 -8.30 -15.13
C THR A 174 -0.18 -6.79 -15.04
N ILE A 175 -0.54 -6.33 -13.86
CA ILE A 175 -0.90 -4.92 -13.61
C ILE A 175 0.10 -4.30 -12.63
N ALA A 176 0.68 -3.16 -13.01
CA ALA A 176 1.42 -2.33 -12.08
C ALA A 176 0.48 -1.33 -11.40
N LEU A 177 0.56 -1.24 -10.08
CA LEU A 177 -0.20 -0.33 -9.24
C LEU A 177 0.74 0.72 -8.69
N LEU A 178 0.44 1.99 -8.89
CA LEU A 178 1.20 3.12 -8.35
C LEU A 178 0.34 3.95 -7.39
N ASN A 179 0.96 4.40 -6.30
CA ASN A 179 0.44 5.47 -5.47
C ASN A 179 1.47 6.60 -5.44
N ILE A 180 1.25 7.64 -6.25
CA ILE A 180 2.16 8.80 -6.33
C ILE A 180 1.83 9.74 -5.18
N GLY A 181 2.54 9.59 -4.07
CA GLY A 181 2.44 10.45 -2.89
C GLY A 181 3.21 11.77 -3.06
N ALA A 182 3.33 12.56 -1.99
CA ALA A 182 4.00 13.86 -2.06
C ALA A 182 5.53 13.76 -2.22
N LEU A 183 6.17 12.80 -1.54
CA LEU A 183 7.62 12.60 -1.53
C LEU A 183 8.03 11.20 -2.01
N THR A 184 7.13 10.25 -2.01
CA THR A 184 7.40 8.84 -2.32
C THR A 184 6.30 8.30 -3.21
N THR A 185 6.67 7.46 -4.16
CA THR A 185 5.74 6.65 -4.95
C THR A 185 5.87 5.19 -4.53
N ASN A 186 4.75 4.60 -4.12
CA ASN A 186 4.68 3.18 -3.84
C ASN A 186 4.30 2.44 -5.13
N MET A 187 5.01 1.38 -5.45
CA MET A 187 4.78 0.55 -6.62
C MET A 187 4.57 -0.91 -6.23
N ALA A 188 3.52 -1.53 -6.74
CA ALA A 188 3.25 -2.95 -6.61
C ALA A 188 2.93 -3.56 -7.97
N ILE A 189 3.40 -4.76 -8.28
CA ILE A 189 3.03 -5.49 -9.50
C ILE A 189 2.28 -6.76 -9.11
N VAL A 190 1.08 -6.86 -9.63
CA VAL A 190 0.18 -8.01 -9.44
C VAL A 190 0.09 -8.76 -10.77
N ASP A 191 0.39 -10.04 -10.76
CA ASP A 191 0.31 -10.92 -11.90
C ASP A 191 -0.73 -12.00 -11.63
N SER A 192 -1.75 -12.05 -12.48
CA SER A 192 -2.87 -12.99 -12.34
C SER A 192 -3.44 -13.03 -10.92
N GLY A 193 -3.68 -11.84 -10.36
CA GLY A 193 -4.20 -11.64 -9.01
C GLY A 193 -3.19 -11.91 -7.87
N THR A 194 -1.95 -12.24 -8.18
CA THR A 194 -0.90 -12.55 -7.19
C THR A 194 0.12 -11.42 -7.13
N LEU A 195 0.34 -10.84 -5.95
CA LEU A 195 1.39 -9.84 -5.74
C LEU A 195 2.76 -10.51 -5.87
N LYS A 196 3.59 -10.02 -6.78
CA LYS A 196 4.91 -10.58 -7.09
C LYS A 196 6.07 -9.60 -6.98
N PHE A 197 5.76 -8.31 -6.87
CA PHE A 197 6.79 -7.27 -6.72
C PHE A 197 6.23 -6.08 -5.98
N SER A 198 7.05 -5.46 -5.14
CA SER A 198 6.76 -4.15 -4.56
C SER A 198 8.03 -3.37 -4.28
N ARG A 199 7.96 -2.06 -4.43
CA ARG A 199 9.06 -1.14 -4.19
C ARG A 199 8.55 0.26 -3.85
N ASP A 200 9.26 0.94 -2.95
CA ASP A 200 9.09 2.36 -2.72
C ASP A 200 10.14 3.14 -3.54
N ILE A 201 9.68 4.12 -4.30
CA ILE A 201 10.48 5.00 -5.14
C ILE A 201 10.56 6.36 -4.45
N SER A 202 11.77 6.87 -4.23
CA SER A 202 12.00 8.18 -3.59
C SER A 202 11.77 9.35 -4.56
N PHE A 203 10.62 9.33 -5.21
CA PHE A 203 10.06 10.37 -6.06
C PHE A 203 8.56 10.52 -5.77
N GLY A 204 8.08 11.76 -5.69
CA GLY A 204 6.67 12.06 -5.45
C GLY A 204 6.18 13.24 -6.27
N ALA A 205 4.93 13.63 -6.05
CA ALA A 205 4.25 14.71 -6.78
C ALA A 205 4.87 16.11 -6.56
N LYS A 206 5.71 16.29 -5.52
CA LYS A 206 6.45 17.54 -5.28
C LYS A 206 7.71 17.65 -6.11
N ASP A 207 8.19 16.55 -6.68
CA ASP A 207 9.35 16.56 -7.54
C ASP A 207 8.94 17.07 -8.92
N THR A 208 9.65 18.07 -9.43
CA THR A 208 9.35 18.70 -10.73
C THR A 208 9.79 17.85 -11.92
N ALA A 209 10.56 16.79 -11.69
CA ALA A 209 11.16 15.96 -12.72
C ALA A 209 10.43 14.62 -12.90
N LEU A 210 9.25 14.62 -13.53
CA LEU A 210 8.53 13.40 -13.92
C LEU A 210 9.39 12.38 -14.71
N ALA A 211 10.40 12.86 -15.42
CA ALA A 211 11.37 12.01 -16.13
C ALA A 211 12.14 11.09 -15.17
N GLY A 212 12.51 11.58 -13.98
CA GLY A 212 13.15 10.76 -12.94
C GLY A 212 12.22 9.66 -12.44
N LEU A 213 10.95 10.00 -12.18
CA LEU A 213 9.95 9.03 -11.77
C LEU A 213 9.72 7.96 -12.85
N SER A 214 9.57 8.35 -14.12
CA SER A 214 9.37 7.38 -15.21
C SER A 214 10.57 6.45 -15.38
N SER A 215 11.81 6.93 -15.22
CA SER A 215 13.03 6.11 -15.26
C SER A 215 13.04 5.04 -14.14
N GLU A 216 12.68 5.42 -12.92
CA GLU A 216 12.60 4.49 -11.79
C GLU A 216 11.48 3.45 -11.97
N ILE A 217 10.34 3.85 -12.54
CA ILE A 217 9.25 2.93 -12.89
C ILE A 217 9.71 1.94 -13.97
N THR A 218 10.35 2.43 -15.04
CA THR A 218 10.92 1.58 -16.12
C THR A 218 11.88 0.56 -15.53
N THR A 219 12.85 1.00 -14.73
CA THR A 219 13.82 0.11 -14.07
C THR A 219 13.13 -0.97 -13.24
N SER A 220 12.03 -0.63 -12.56
CA SER A 220 11.28 -1.58 -11.74
C SER A 220 10.49 -2.58 -12.57
N ILE A 221 9.90 -2.12 -13.68
CA ILE A 221 9.19 -2.98 -14.65
C ILE A 221 10.17 -3.95 -15.31
N ASP A 222 11.30 -3.45 -15.83
CA ASP A 222 12.32 -4.27 -16.48
C ASP A 222 12.86 -5.34 -15.53
N TYR A 223 13.12 -4.97 -14.27
CA TYR A 223 13.54 -5.93 -13.26
C TYR A 223 12.48 -7.04 -13.05
N TYR A 224 11.21 -6.65 -12.89
CA TYR A 224 10.12 -7.60 -12.72
C TYR A 224 9.99 -8.53 -13.92
N GLU A 225 9.96 -7.98 -15.14
CA GLU A 225 9.78 -8.74 -16.38
C GLU A 225 10.93 -9.73 -16.61
N ASN A 226 12.18 -9.31 -16.36
CA ASN A 226 13.34 -10.19 -16.46
C ASN A 226 13.30 -11.34 -15.45
N GLN A 227 12.74 -11.14 -14.27
CA GLN A 227 12.64 -12.18 -13.24
C GLN A 227 11.46 -13.13 -13.45
N ASN A 228 10.35 -12.64 -14.01
CA ASN A 228 9.10 -13.39 -14.06
C ASN A 228 8.70 -13.81 -15.49
N GLY A 229 9.36 -13.30 -16.53
CA GLY A 229 9.10 -13.64 -17.93
C GLY A 229 7.71 -13.22 -18.44
N ARG A 230 7.05 -12.28 -17.76
CA ARG A 230 5.73 -11.75 -18.14
C ARG A 230 5.76 -10.23 -18.21
N PRO A 231 5.30 -9.63 -19.33
CA PRO A 231 5.27 -8.18 -19.46
C PRO A 231 4.18 -7.55 -18.58
N VAL A 232 4.44 -6.32 -18.12
CA VAL A 232 3.42 -5.47 -17.52
C VAL A 232 2.50 -4.95 -18.64
N GLU A 233 1.21 -5.17 -18.51
CA GLU A 233 0.23 -4.85 -19.55
C GLU A 233 -0.48 -3.51 -19.32
N LYS A 234 -0.48 -3.01 -18.09
CA LYS A 234 -1.20 -1.78 -17.71
C LYS A 234 -0.67 -1.22 -16.40
N LEU A 235 -0.77 0.09 -16.28
CA LEU A 235 -0.47 0.84 -15.08
C LEU A 235 -1.75 1.47 -14.50
N LEU A 236 -2.02 1.27 -13.24
CA LEU A 236 -3.11 1.93 -12.51
C LEU A 236 -2.53 2.88 -11.47
N VAL A 237 -2.91 4.16 -11.53
CA VAL A 237 -2.30 5.23 -10.73
C VAL A 237 -3.29 5.80 -9.73
N SER A 238 -2.87 5.91 -8.47
CA SER A 238 -3.55 6.56 -7.35
C SER A 238 -2.63 7.62 -6.70
N GLY A 239 -3.08 8.21 -5.61
CA GLY A 239 -2.35 9.27 -4.91
C GLY A 239 -2.52 10.64 -5.53
N GLY A 240 -1.86 11.65 -4.99
CA GLY A 240 -1.97 13.04 -5.43
C GLY A 240 -1.53 13.27 -6.89
N GLY A 241 -0.52 12.52 -7.34
CA GLY A 241 -0.03 12.61 -8.73
C GLY A 241 -1.03 12.12 -9.78
N SER A 242 -2.04 11.32 -9.41
CA SER A 242 -3.04 10.80 -10.33
C SER A 242 -4.09 11.82 -10.79
N TYR A 243 -4.15 13.01 -10.17
CA TYR A 243 -5.11 14.06 -10.55
C TYR A 243 -4.69 14.84 -11.77
N SER A 244 -3.42 14.83 -12.13
CA SER A 244 -2.93 15.49 -13.35
C SER A 244 -3.07 14.55 -14.54
N GLN A 245 -3.95 14.91 -15.49
CA GLN A 245 -4.05 14.18 -16.75
C GLN A 245 -2.73 14.23 -17.54
N ASP A 246 -1.99 15.34 -17.42
CA ASP A 246 -0.68 15.47 -18.04
C ASP A 246 0.32 14.47 -17.49
N THR A 247 0.26 14.20 -16.16
CA THR A 247 1.09 13.16 -15.53
C THR A 247 0.75 11.77 -16.08
N LEU A 248 -0.52 11.43 -16.19
CA LEU A 248 -0.94 10.12 -16.73
C LEU A 248 -0.53 9.97 -18.20
N ASN A 249 -0.75 11.00 -19.02
CA ASN A 249 -0.37 11.02 -20.44
C ASN A 249 1.16 10.91 -20.60
N PHE A 250 1.92 11.66 -19.78
CA PHE A 250 3.38 11.61 -19.78
C PHE A 250 3.87 10.19 -19.46
N LEU A 251 3.38 9.58 -18.40
CA LEU A 251 3.75 8.21 -18.02
C LEU A 251 3.38 7.21 -19.11
N SER A 252 2.17 7.32 -19.70
CA SER A 252 1.75 6.43 -20.77
C SER A 252 2.68 6.52 -21.98
N HIS A 253 3.08 7.72 -22.37
CA HIS A 253 3.98 7.93 -23.49
C HIS A 253 5.40 7.42 -23.18
N GLN A 254 5.94 7.73 -22.00
CA GLN A 254 7.31 7.35 -21.62
C GLN A 254 7.47 5.85 -21.42
N LEU A 255 6.46 5.19 -20.83
CA LEU A 255 6.49 3.76 -20.54
C LEU A 255 5.98 2.90 -21.71
N ASN A 256 5.38 3.53 -22.73
CA ASN A 256 4.67 2.84 -23.84
C ASN A 256 3.64 1.81 -23.31
N LEU A 257 2.92 2.18 -22.26
CA LEU A 257 1.92 1.35 -21.59
C LEU A 257 0.61 2.10 -21.42
N PRO A 258 -0.55 1.42 -21.44
CA PRO A 258 -1.81 2.01 -21.00
C PRO A 258 -1.72 2.43 -19.53
N VAL A 259 -2.00 3.71 -19.23
CA VAL A 259 -1.99 4.27 -17.89
C VAL A 259 -3.35 4.86 -17.58
N ASP A 260 -4.02 4.34 -16.55
CA ASP A 260 -5.32 4.81 -16.10
C ASP A 260 -5.31 5.17 -14.62
N SER A 261 -6.26 6.00 -14.21
CA SER A 261 -6.53 6.25 -12.80
C SER A 261 -7.04 4.97 -12.12
N PHE A 262 -6.46 4.61 -10.98
CA PHE A 262 -6.91 3.48 -10.18
C PHE A 262 -8.23 3.81 -9.49
N ASP A 263 -9.35 3.23 -9.94
CA ASP A 263 -10.63 3.39 -9.25
C ASP A 263 -10.65 2.58 -7.96
N ILE A 264 -10.16 3.18 -6.90
CA ILE A 264 -10.05 2.54 -5.59
C ILE A 264 -11.40 2.20 -4.96
N LEU A 265 -12.50 2.83 -5.40
CA LEU A 265 -13.85 2.58 -4.89
C LEU A 265 -14.58 1.46 -5.62
N CYS A 266 -14.00 0.91 -6.66
CA CYS A 266 -14.58 -0.21 -7.38
C CYS A 266 -14.92 -1.35 -6.42
N GLY A 267 -16.18 -1.75 -6.32
CA GLY A 267 -16.66 -2.78 -5.39
C GLY A 267 -16.82 -2.34 -3.92
N ILE A 268 -16.81 -1.03 -3.66
CA ILE A 268 -17.08 -0.44 -2.33
C ILE A 268 -18.43 0.29 -2.39
N THR A 269 -19.34 -0.07 -1.50
CA THR A 269 -20.62 0.64 -1.32
C THR A 269 -20.40 1.89 -0.45
N MET A 270 -21.04 2.99 -0.83
CA MET A 270 -21.01 4.23 -0.05
C MET A 270 -22.18 4.26 0.93
N ASP A 271 -21.91 4.61 2.19
CA ASP A 271 -22.98 4.87 3.16
C ASP A 271 -23.80 6.10 2.76
N GLN A 272 -25.13 6.06 2.96
CA GLN A 272 -26.03 7.14 2.57
C GLN A 272 -25.77 8.46 3.32
N GLY A 273 -25.15 8.41 4.49
CA GLY A 273 -24.82 9.58 5.30
C GLY A 273 -23.53 10.29 4.90
N LEU A 274 -22.77 9.76 3.93
CA LEU A 274 -21.51 10.35 3.52
C LEU A 274 -21.70 11.52 2.55
N ASN A 275 -20.88 12.57 2.72
CA ASN A 275 -20.78 13.66 1.75
C ASN A 275 -19.95 13.20 0.52
N ILE A 276 -20.65 12.61 -0.44
CA ILE A 276 -20.03 12.05 -1.65
C ILE A 276 -19.35 13.14 -2.49
N GLU A 277 -19.91 14.34 -2.54
CA GLU A 277 -19.37 15.46 -3.33
C GLU A 277 -18.04 15.96 -2.76
N GLU A 278 -17.83 15.85 -1.46
CA GLU A 278 -16.54 16.16 -0.82
C GLU A 278 -15.51 15.06 -1.06
N PHE A 279 -15.92 13.79 -1.06
CA PHE A 279 -15.03 12.64 -1.17
C PHE A 279 -14.55 12.39 -2.61
N LYS A 280 -15.44 12.39 -3.60
CA LYS A 280 -15.12 12.04 -4.99
C LYS A 280 -13.92 12.79 -5.57
N PRO A 281 -13.78 14.12 -5.39
CA PRO A 281 -12.64 14.85 -5.92
C PRO A 281 -11.29 14.44 -5.29
N LYS A 282 -11.31 13.85 -4.08
CA LYS A 282 -10.13 13.48 -3.30
C LYS A 282 -9.93 11.97 -3.20
N LYS A 283 -10.80 11.15 -3.78
CA LYS A 283 -10.83 9.70 -3.59
C LYS A 283 -9.46 9.03 -3.76
N ASN A 284 -8.72 9.40 -4.79
CA ASN A 284 -7.44 8.77 -5.11
C ASN A 284 -6.35 8.99 -4.05
N LEU A 285 -6.50 9.99 -3.16
CA LEU A 285 -5.60 10.22 -2.03
C LEU A 285 -5.71 9.11 -0.97
N PHE A 286 -6.83 8.40 -0.94
CA PHE A 286 -7.16 7.45 0.13
C PHE A 286 -6.75 6.01 -0.18
N ALA A 287 -5.96 5.75 -1.22
CA ALA A 287 -5.61 4.40 -1.63
C ALA A 287 -4.97 3.60 -0.48
N VAL A 288 -3.96 4.15 0.20
CA VAL A 288 -3.32 3.46 1.33
C VAL A 288 -4.31 3.26 2.48
N ALA A 289 -5.03 4.31 2.91
CA ALA A 289 -6.01 4.21 4.00
C ALA A 289 -7.12 3.19 3.71
N LEU A 290 -7.61 3.13 2.46
CA LEU A 290 -8.61 2.15 2.04
C LEU A 290 -8.04 0.71 2.05
N GLY A 291 -6.83 0.53 1.52
CA GLY A 291 -6.14 -0.77 1.55
C GLY A 291 -5.93 -1.30 2.96
N LEU A 292 -5.64 -0.41 3.91
CA LEU A 292 -5.55 -0.71 5.35
C LEU A 292 -6.90 -1.10 5.94
N ALA A 293 -7.97 -0.39 5.60
CA ALA A 293 -9.31 -0.70 6.09
C ALA A 293 -9.87 -2.03 5.52
N LEU A 294 -9.30 -2.51 4.43
CA LEU A 294 -9.63 -3.81 3.82
C LEU A 294 -8.93 -5.01 4.48
N ARG A 295 -8.05 -4.81 5.45
CA ARG A 295 -7.31 -5.88 6.17
C ARG A 295 -8.14 -6.75 7.09
#